data_6d5e505fb35ecc71caf4c911ba70fa6e
#
_entry.id   6d5e505fb35ecc71caf4c911ba70fa6e
#
_cell.length_a   1.000
_cell.length_b   1.000
_cell.length_c   1.000
_cell.angle_alpha   90.00
_cell.angle_beta   90.00
_cell.angle_gamma   90.00
#
_symmetry.space_group_name_H-M   'P 1'
#
loop_
_entity.id
_entity.type
_entity.pdbx_description
1 polymer ?
#
loop_
_entity_poly.entity_id
_entity_poly.type
_entity_poly.pdbx_seq_one_letter_code
_entity_poly.pdbx_strand_id
1 'polypeptide(L)'
;MKRIAALFLALVMALSLVACGGSSNSGGSSSGGSSNQLTINIWDSNQQKGLQQIADEWSKTSGVSAKIEVVDWDNYWTLLEAGASGGEMPDVFWTHSNTVQLYMDNDVLLKLNDYIANDPAIDLSNYYEGIVNLYTRSDGNVYALPKDHDTIALLYNKALFDQYGVAYPTSDWTWDDMYEAAKTITEGSNGDVYGMAMNTSNNQDGWYNLVYDYGAEIINDAHNGTTIGSAEGKAGMEMVRKLLTVGAPQSVVAETGTDSLFMSAKTAMITQGSWMINAFYTAEHHDDYAWALLPYADVNGNGKCDSGERYSAYNGLGWAASAATKNPDAAYSLISYFCSKEGQLRQSELGVTMGGMKGVSEAFANAFPGMDVSPFIEAESYDLFFRPYTRKTTVWEDALQQTGGFLDPWQNPSDAALMATACDNAQKIIENAIAAE
;
A
#
# COMPACT_ATOMS: atom_id res chain seq x y z
N MET A 1 1.87 -50.04 23.44
CA MET A 1 0.89 -49.50 22.48
C MET A 1 1.46 -48.54 21.43
N LYS A 2 2.75 -48.14 21.47
CA LYS A 2 3.39 -47.23 20.47
C LYS A 2 4.05 -47.96 19.28
N ARG A 3 4.07 -49.25 19.22
CA ARG A 3 4.68 -50.07 18.14
C ARG A 3 3.67 -50.68 17.16
N ILE A 4 2.38 -50.56 17.42
CA ILE A 4 1.31 -51.10 16.56
C ILE A 4 0.76 -50.00 15.61
N ALA A 5 0.90 -48.72 15.94
CA ALA A 5 0.47 -47.60 15.10
C ALA A 5 1.39 -47.37 13.88
N ALA A 6 2.67 -47.75 13.95
CA ALA A 6 3.63 -47.58 12.86
C ALA A 6 3.46 -48.62 11.73
N LEU A 7 2.85 -49.76 11.98
CA LEU A 7 2.62 -50.82 10.99
C LEU A 7 1.35 -50.60 10.16
N PHE A 8 0.38 -49.82 10.64
CA PHE A 8 -0.85 -49.49 9.90
C PHE A 8 -0.64 -48.33 8.89
N LEU A 9 0.31 -47.44 9.13
CA LEU A 9 0.62 -46.36 8.20
C LEU A 9 1.43 -46.81 6.98
N ALA A 10 2.23 -47.89 7.14
CA ALA A 10 3.03 -48.46 6.04
C ALA A 10 2.19 -49.32 5.07
N LEU A 11 1.03 -49.80 5.48
CA LEU A 11 0.17 -50.66 4.67
C LEU A 11 -0.78 -49.87 3.76
N VAL A 12 -1.06 -48.58 4.07
CA VAL A 12 -1.95 -47.74 3.26
C VAL A 12 -1.19 -47.13 2.07
N MET A 13 0.13 -46.99 2.14
CA MET A 13 0.96 -46.49 1.01
C MET A 13 1.34 -47.56 -0.03
N ALA A 14 1.08 -48.82 0.24
CA ALA A 14 1.44 -49.91 -0.71
C ALA A 14 0.30 -50.34 -1.66
N LEU A 15 -0.91 -49.78 -1.52
CA LEU A 15 -2.09 -50.15 -2.28
C LEU A 15 -2.50 -49.19 -3.41
N SER A 16 -1.71 -48.13 -3.66
CA SER A 16 -2.00 -47.14 -4.70
C SER A 16 -1.19 -47.28 -6.01
N LEU A 17 -0.48 -48.41 -6.21
CA LEU A 17 0.44 -48.60 -7.35
C LEU A 17 0.00 -49.71 -8.34
N VAL A 18 -1.22 -50.21 -8.28
CA VAL A 18 -1.67 -51.21 -9.24
C VAL A 18 -3.04 -50.85 -9.80
N ALA A 19 -3.07 -49.89 -10.73
CA ALA A 19 -4.14 -49.81 -11.76
C ALA A 19 -3.71 -48.80 -12.84
N CYS A 20 -2.99 -49.25 -13.86
CA CYS A 20 -3.14 -48.81 -15.25
C CYS A 20 -2.13 -49.59 -16.13
N GLY A 21 -2.53 -50.73 -16.55
CA GLY A 21 -1.92 -51.43 -17.66
C GLY A 21 -3.01 -51.65 -18.73
N GLY A 22 -2.90 -50.91 -19.84
CA GLY A 22 -3.81 -51.04 -20.99
C GLY A 22 -3.23 -50.28 -22.18
N SER A 23 -2.52 -50.99 -23.04
CA SER A 23 -1.95 -50.51 -24.32
C SER A 23 -2.99 -49.88 -25.22
N SER A 24 -2.67 -48.77 -25.85
CA SER A 24 -2.87 -48.53 -27.27
C SER A 24 -1.98 -47.40 -27.77
N ASN A 25 -1.26 -47.73 -28.80
CA ASN A 25 -0.25 -47.00 -29.53
C ASN A 25 -0.85 -45.85 -30.34
N SER A 26 -0.42 -44.63 -30.16
CA SER A 26 -0.37 -43.66 -31.25
C SER A 26 0.65 -42.59 -30.91
N GLY A 27 1.69 -42.46 -31.74
CA GLY A 27 2.73 -41.47 -31.64
C GLY A 27 2.14 -40.07 -31.77
N GLY A 28 2.40 -39.27 -30.79
CA GLY A 28 2.19 -37.82 -30.78
C GLY A 28 3.39 -37.21 -30.09
N SER A 29 4.23 -36.52 -30.85
CA SER A 29 5.28 -35.72 -30.34
C SER A 29 4.74 -34.79 -29.25
N SER A 30 5.16 -34.97 -28.01
CA SER A 30 5.02 -33.96 -26.99
C SER A 30 5.95 -32.81 -27.32
N SER A 31 5.50 -31.91 -28.20
CA SER A 31 5.99 -30.53 -28.17
C SER A 31 5.64 -30.00 -26.80
N GLY A 32 6.68 -29.70 -25.99
CA GLY A 32 6.53 -28.89 -24.80
C GLY A 32 5.94 -27.56 -25.23
N GLY A 33 4.60 -27.45 -25.17
CA GLY A 33 3.92 -26.20 -25.34
C GLY A 33 4.28 -25.37 -24.13
N SER A 34 5.12 -24.32 -24.31
CA SER A 34 5.09 -23.18 -23.39
C SER A 34 3.64 -22.77 -23.30
N SER A 35 3.05 -22.75 -22.10
CA SER A 35 1.70 -22.26 -21.92
C SER A 35 1.70 -20.82 -22.45
N ASN A 36 0.89 -20.52 -23.48
CA ASN A 36 0.79 -19.18 -24.06
C ASN A 36 -0.02 -18.26 -23.11
N GLN A 37 0.27 -18.38 -21.82
CA GLN A 37 -0.42 -17.69 -20.74
C GLN A 37 0.59 -17.19 -19.72
N LEU A 38 0.50 -15.90 -19.40
CA LEU A 38 1.23 -15.27 -18.30
C LEU A 38 0.45 -15.37 -16.98
N THR A 39 1.16 -15.62 -15.90
CA THR A 39 0.64 -15.51 -14.53
C THR A 39 0.95 -14.14 -13.96
N ILE A 40 -0.05 -13.49 -13.39
CA ILE A 40 0.08 -12.18 -12.78
C ILE A 40 -0.39 -12.26 -11.34
N ASN A 41 0.45 -11.87 -10.38
CA ASN A 41 0.05 -11.82 -8.98
C ASN A 41 -0.10 -10.36 -8.49
N ILE A 42 -1.21 -10.14 -7.78
CA ILE A 42 -1.54 -8.90 -7.10
C ILE A 42 -2.08 -9.23 -5.71
N TRP A 43 -2.19 -8.23 -4.80
CA TRP A 43 -2.77 -8.49 -3.45
C TRP A 43 -4.14 -7.88 -3.22
N ASP A 44 -4.60 -6.95 -4.05
CA ASP A 44 -5.87 -6.25 -3.86
C ASP A 44 -6.97 -6.80 -4.77
N SER A 45 -7.96 -7.44 -4.15
CA SER A 45 -9.11 -8.01 -4.87
C SER A 45 -10.02 -6.95 -5.50
N ASN A 46 -10.04 -5.72 -4.95
CA ASN A 46 -10.88 -4.63 -5.48
C ASN A 46 -10.40 -4.20 -6.87
N GLN A 47 -9.10 -4.31 -7.13
CA GLN A 47 -8.48 -3.91 -8.39
C GLN A 47 -8.50 -5.02 -9.46
N GLN A 48 -8.69 -6.29 -9.04
CA GLN A 48 -8.58 -7.46 -9.93
C GLN A 48 -9.44 -7.34 -11.17
N LYS A 49 -10.71 -6.97 -11.01
CA LYS A 49 -11.67 -6.94 -12.13
C LYS A 49 -11.25 -5.95 -13.22
N GLY A 50 -10.86 -4.74 -12.84
CA GLY A 50 -10.43 -3.70 -13.77
C GLY A 50 -9.12 -4.06 -14.46
N LEU A 51 -8.14 -4.53 -13.69
CA LEU A 51 -6.86 -4.96 -14.23
C LEU A 51 -6.98 -6.18 -15.15
N GLN A 52 -7.84 -7.17 -14.82
CA GLN A 52 -8.09 -8.30 -15.71
C GLN A 52 -8.69 -7.83 -17.03
N GLN A 53 -9.61 -6.86 -17.01
CA GLN A 53 -10.17 -6.29 -18.24
C GLN A 53 -9.07 -5.65 -19.11
N ILE A 54 -8.13 -4.90 -18.55
CA ILE A 54 -7.00 -4.33 -19.28
C ILE A 54 -6.09 -5.44 -19.84
N ALA A 55 -5.81 -6.48 -19.05
CA ALA A 55 -5.04 -7.62 -19.50
C ALA A 55 -5.72 -8.38 -20.66
N ASP A 56 -7.05 -8.50 -20.62
CA ASP A 56 -7.83 -9.13 -21.69
C ASP A 56 -7.84 -8.26 -22.97
N GLU A 57 -7.81 -6.94 -22.85
CA GLU A 57 -7.66 -6.00 -23.96
C GLU A 57 -6.28 -6.18 -24.64
N TRP A 58 -5.22 -6.24 -23.86
CA TRP A 58 -3.87 -6.57 -24.36
C TRP A 58 -3.80 -7.95 -25.01
N SER A 59 -4.44 -8.96 -24.41
CA SER A 59 -4.43 -10.34 -24.91
C SER A 59 -4.99 -10.47 -26.32
N LYS A 60 -5.97 -9.61 -26.71
CA LYS A 60 -6.56 -9.59 -28.06
C LYS A 60 -5.56 -9.16 -29.13
N THR A 61 -4.59 -8.33 -28.78
CA THR A 61 -3.59 -7.82 -29.73
C THR A 61 -2.30 -8.63 -29.71
N SER A 62 -1.87 -9.11 -28.55
CA SER A 62 -0.65 -9.90 -28.37
C SER A 62 -0.79 -11.36 -28.77
N GLY A 63 -2.00 -11.93 -28.71
CA GLY A 63 -2.23 -13.35 -28.87
C GLY A 63 -1.76 -14.22 -27.68
N VAL A 64 -1.33 -13.58 -26.59
CA VAL A 64 -0.92 -14.22 -25.33
C VAL A 64 -2.02 -13.97 -24.30
N SER A 65 -2.45 -14.98 -23.58
CA SER A 65 -3.38 -14.78 -22.46
C SER A 65 -2.64 -14.37 -21.18
N ALA A 66 -3.33 -13.63 -20.33
CA ALA A 66 -2.78 -13.24 -19.02
C ALA A 66 -3.87 -13.42 -17.95
N LYS A 67 -3.50 -14.04 -16.84
CA LYS A 67 -4.43 -14.31 -15.73
C LYS A 67 -3.94 -13.65 -14.47
N ILE A 68 -4.80 -12.82 -13.86
CA ILE A 68 -4.54 -12.17 -12.58
C ILE A 68 -5.03 -13.07 -11.45
N GLU A 69 -4.13 -13.41 -10.55
CA GLU A 69 -4.39 -14.12 -9.31
C GLU A 69 -4.20 -13.17 -8.13
N VAL A 70 -5.16 -13.19 -7.20
CA VAL A 70 -5.10 -12.39 -5.98
C VAL A 70 -4.56 -13.27 -4.86
N VAL A 71 -3.52 -12.79 -4.20
CA VAL A 71 -2.93 -13.38 -2.99
C VAL A 71 -3.00 -12.31 -1.92
N ASP A 72 -3.57 -12.60 -0.76
CA ASP A 72 -3.65 -11.62 0.32
C ASP A 72 -2.26 -11.10 0.73
N TRP A 73 -2.21 -9.90 1.29
CA TRP A 73 -0.98 -9.16 1.58
C TRP A 73 0.07 -9.99 2.35
N ASP A 74 -0.34 -10.70 3.41
CA ASP A 74 0.61 -11.43 4.27
C ASP A 74 1.23 -12.63 3.55
N ASN A 75 0.41 -13.36 2.77
CA ASN A 75 0.86 -14.51 2.01
C ASN A 75 1.61 -14.11 0.73
N TYR A 76 1.33 -12.92 0.19
CA TYR A 76 1.92 -12.44 -1.07
C TYR A 76 3.45 -12.41 -1.00
N TRP A 77 4.01 -11.79 0.01
CA TRP A 77 5.46 -11.68 0.19
C TRP A 77 6.11 -13.04 0.48
N THR A 78 5.46 -13.85 1.31
CA THR A 78 5.91 -15.22 1.61
C THR A 78 6.00 -16.07 0.35
N LEU A 79 5.01 -15.98 -0.54
CA LEU A 79 4.98 -16.73 -1.80
C LEU A 79 6.02 -16.21 -2.79
N LEU A 80 6.22 -14.90 -2.89
CA LEU A 80 7.26 -14.32 -3.75
C LEU A 80 8.66 -14.72 -3.28
N GLU A 81 8.95 -14.70 -1.98
CA GLU A 81 10.22 -15.10 -1.42
C GLU A 81 10.50 -16.60 -1.64
N ALA A 82 9.48 -17.44 -1.42
CA ALA A 82 9.58 -18.87 -1.70
C ALA A 82 9.79 -19.12 -3.20
N GLY A 83 9.06 -18.42 -4.07
CA GLY A 83 9.19 -18.47 -5.53
C GLY A 83 10.55 -17.99 -6.00
N ALA A 84 11.09 -16.91 -5.44
CA ALA A 84 12.44 -16.42 -5.75
C ALA A 84 13.51 -17.46 -5.44
N SER A 85 13.37 -18.16 -4.30
CA SER A 85 14.28 -19.23 -3.90
C SER A 85 14.12 -20.52 -4.72
N GLY A 86 12.89 -20.83 -5.15
CA GLY A 86 12.53 -22.04 -5.90
C GLY A 86 12.58 -21.90 -7.43
N GLY A 87 12.67 -20.68 -7.95
CA GLY A 87 12.58 -20.39 -9.38
C GLY A 87 11.16 -20.50 -9.96
N GLU A 88 10.14 -20.36 -9.11
CA GLU A 88 8.70 -20.48 -9.44
C GLU A 88 7.93 -19.20 -9.14
N MET A 89 8.52 -18.04 -9.44
CA MET A 89 7.83 -16.75 -9.33
C MET A 89 6.77 -16.60 -10.44
N PRO A 90 5.69 -15.82 -10.22
CA PRO A 90 4.79 -15.41 -11.29
C PRO A 90 5.56 -14.66 -12.39
N ASP A 91 5.04 -14.65 -13.62
CA ASP A 91 5.71 -13.96 -14.73
C ASP A 91 5.73 -12.45 -14.50
N VAL A 92 4.60 -11.88 -14.06
CA VAL A 92 4.43 -10.46 -13.76
C VAL A 92 3.79 -10.30 -12.38
N PHE A 93 4.19 -9.30 -11.64
CA PHE A 93 3.66 -9.07 -10.29
C PHE A 93 3.86 -7.63 -9.83
N TRP A 94 3.12 -7.24 -8.79
CA TRP A 94 3.31 -5.97 -8.14
C TRP A 94 4.54 -5.97 -7.25
N THR A 95 5.21 -4.84 -7.22
CA THR A 95 6.30 -4.58 -6.26
C THR A 95 6.01 -3.29 -5.50
N HIS A 96 6.56 -3.19 -4.29
CA HIS A 96 6.27 -2.13 -3.33
C HIS A 96 7.57 -1.56 -2.73
N SER A 97 7.51 -0.31 -2.25
CA SER A 97 8.65 0.42 -1.69
C SER A 97 9.33 -0.27 -0.50
N ASN A 98 8.61 -1.10 0.26
CA ASN A 98 9.17 -1.80 1.42
C ASN A 98 10.06 -3.01 1.10
N THR A 99 9.94 -3.61 -0.09
CA THR A 99 10.62 -4.87 -0.43
C THR A 99 11.45 -4.79 -1.71
N VAL A 100 11.16 -3.87 -2.63
CA VAL A 100 11.75 -3.86 -3.97
C VAL A 100 13.27 -3.75 -3.96
N GLN A 101 13.85 -2.99 -3.03
CA GLN A 101 15.30 -2.84 -2.93
C GLN A 101 15.99 -4.19 -2.72
N LEU A 102 15.43 -5.04 -1.84
CA LEU A 102 15.92 -6.38 -1.61
C LEU A 102 15.85 -7.26 -2.87
N TYR A 103 14.76 -7.17 -3.63
CA TYR A 103 14.58 -7.96 -4.86
C TYR A 103 15.51 -7.51 -5.98
N MET A 104 15.73 -6.20 -6.13
CA MET A 104 16.72 -5.67 -7.08
C MET A 104 18.15 -6.11 -6.74
N ASP A 105 18.50 -6.12 -5.45
CA ASP A 105 19.84 -6.52 -5.00
C ASP A 105 20.13 -8.01 -5.19
N ASN A 106 19.09 -8.84 -5.16
CA ASN A 106 19.22 -10.29 -5.36
C ASN A 106 19.01 -10.74 -6.82
N ASP A 107 18.91 -9.79 -7.76
CA ASP A 107 18.76 -10.06 -9.20
C ASP A 107 17.58 -11.00 -9.55
N VAL A 108 16.49 -10.96 -8.74
CA VAL A 108 15.28 -11.79 -8.99
C VAL A 108 14.29 -11.13 -9.95
N LEU A 109 14.52 -9.86 -10.27
CA LEU A 109 13.69 -9.07 -11.18
C LEU A 109 14.32 -8.97 -12.57
N LEU A 110 13.50 -8.99 -13.60
CA LEU A 110 13.93 -8.77 -14.99
C LEU A 110 14.39 -7.31 -15.15
N LYS A 111 15.54 -7.09 -15.78
CA LYS A 111 16.03 -5.75 -16.15
C LYS A 111 15.26 -5.25 -17.36
N LEU A 112 14.73 -4.04 -17.27
CA LEU A 112 13.84 -3.49 -18.28
C LEU A 112 14.52 -2.50 -19.25
N ASN A 113 15.77 -2.08 -19.01
CA ASN A 113 16.46 -1.04 -19.78
C ASN A 113 16.46 -1.27 -21.28
N ASP A 114 16.83 -2.48 -21.72
CA ASP A 114 16.92 -2.80 -23.15
C ASP A 114 15.54 -2.80 -23.84
N TYR A 115 14.52 -3.18 -23.11
CA TYR A 115 13.13 -3.13 -23.55
C TYR A 115 12.65 -1.68 -23.67
N ILE A 116 12.83 -0.88 -22.60
CA ILE A 116 12.43 0.54 -22.54
C ILE A 116 13.11 1.33 -23.66
N ALA A 117 14.39 1.10 -23.92
CA ALA A 117 15.15 1.80 -24.95
C ALA A 117 14.57 1.61 -26.38
N ASN A 118 13.81 0.54 -26.59
CA ASN A 118 13.21 0.19 -27.88
C ASN A 118 11.67 0.36 -27.89
N ASP A 119 11.09 0.88 -26.82
CA ASP A 119 9.64 1.02 -26.66
C ASP A 119 9.20 2.50 -26.68
N PRO A 120 8.63 2.97 -27.79
CA PRO A 120 8.16 4.35 -27.88
C PRO A 120 6.93 4.66 -27.00
N ALA A 121 6.27 3.66 -26.42
CA ALA A 121 5.13 3.85 -25.54
C ALA A 121 5.56 4.25 -24.11
N ILE A 122 6.82 4.03 -23.76
CA ILE A 122 7.35 4.25 -22.40
C ILE A 122 8.41 5.36 -22.44
N ASP A 123 8.07 6.48 -21.81
CA ASP A 123 9.00 7.57 -21.51
C ASP A 123 8.94 7.83 -19.98
N LEU A 124 9.99 7.47 -19.27
CA LEU A 124 10.06 7.56 -17.81
C LEU A 124 9.90 8.99 -17.29
N SER A 125 10.16 10.01 -18.07
CA SER A 125 9.96 11.42 -17.67
C SER A 125 8.48 11.81 -17.50
N ASN A 126 7.57 11.02 -18.05
CA ASN A 126 6.13 11.22 -17.91
C ASN A 126 5.57 10.72 -16.55
N TYR A 127 6.35 10.00 -15.75
CA TYR A 127 5.94 9.48 -14.47
C TYR A 127 6.45 10.33 -13.31
N TYR A 128 5.96 10.09 -12.10
CA TYR A 128 6.47 10.74 -10.89
C TYR A 128 7.88 10.23 -10.58
N GLU A 129 8.81 11.18 -10.46
CA GLU A 129 10.25 10.89 -10.33
C GLU A 129 10.57 9.98 -9.14
N GLY A 130 9.94 10.21 -7.98
CA GLY A 130 10.14 9.38 -6.79
C GLY A 130 9.80 7.90 -7.03
N ILE A 131 8.74 7.61 -7.81
CA ILE A 131 8.35 6.24 -8.15
C ILE A 131 9.33 5.62 -9.14
N VAL A 132 9.76 6.39 -10.16
CA VAL A 132 10.79 5.91 -11.11
C VAL A 132 12.09 5.60 -10.38
N ASN A 133 12.52 6.50 -9.48
CA ASN A 133 13.74 6.32 -8.69
C ASN A 133 13.66 5.11 -7.77
N LEU A 134 12.51 4.86 -7.14
CA LEU A 134 12.27 3.67 -6.30
C LEU A 134 12.60 2.36 -7.04
N TYR A 135 12.21 2.28 -8.32
CA TYR A 135 12.35 1.07 -9.16
C TYR A 135 13.61 1.09 -10.04
N THR A 136 14.47 2.09 -9.83
CA THR A 136 15.77 2.22 -10.50
C THR A 136 16.89 1.99 -9.48
N ARG A 137 17.70 0.96 -9.70
CA ARG A 137 18.87 0.69 -8.85
C ARG A 137 19.97 1.75 -9.11
N SER A 138 20.87 1.91 -8.16
CA SER A 138 21.98 2.90 -8.24
C SER A 138 22.91 2.73 -9.44
N ASP A 139 22.93 1.58 -10.09
CA ASP A 139 23.65 1.32 -11.34
C ASP A 139 22.89 1.77 -12.61
N GLY A 140 21.71 2.39 -12.45
CA GLY A 140 20.87 2.87 -13.54
C GLY A 140 19.98 1.79 -14.16
N ASN A 141 19.96 0.57 -13.63
CA ASN A 141 19.04 -0.46 -14.11
C ASN A 141 17.63 -0.25 -13.54
N VAL A 142 16.63 -0.25 -14.43
CA VAL A 142 15.21 -0.18 -14.12
C VAL A 142 14.63 -1.59 -14.03
N TYR A 143 13.87 -1.89 -12.98
CA TYR A 143 13.34 -3.23 -12.73
C TYR A 143 11.82 -3.29 -12.66
N ALA A 144 11.15 -2.16 -12.53
CA ALA A 144 9.70 -2.08 -12.64
C ALA A 144 9.27 -0.77 -13.29
N LEU A 145 8.09 -0.75 -13.89
CA LEU A 145 7.46 0.47 -14.39
C LEU A 145 6.36 0.92 -13.44
N PRO A 146 6.19 2.24 -13.21
CA PRO A 146 5.17 2.77 -12.31
C PRO A 146 3.76 2.35 -12.73
N LYS A 147 3.06 1.68 -11.82
CA LYS A 147 1.66 1.26 -12.01
C LYS A 147 0.69 2.38 -11.68
N ASP A 148 0.90 3.01 -10.55
CA ASP A 148 0.02 4.02 -9.98
C ASP A 148 0.82 5.02 -9.14
N HIS A 149 0.11 5.97 -8.58
CA HIS A 149 0.54 6.74 -7.43
C HIS A 149 -0.65 6.93 -6.48
N ASP A 150 -0.34 7.16 -5.23
CA ASP A 150 -1.33 7.32 -4.17
C ASP A 150 -1.07 8.60 -3.39
N THR A 151 -2.13 9.20 -2.90
CA THR A 151 -2.10 10.21 -1.86
C THR A 151 -3.06 9.82 -0.73
N ILE A 152 -3.00 10.51 0.38
CA ILE A 152 -3.80 10.21 1.58
C ILE A 152 -4.81 11.34 1.80
N ALA A 153 -6.03 10.95 2.19
CA ALA A 153 -7.09 11.89 2.55
C ALA A 153 -7.82 11.45 3.82
N LEU A 154 -8.60 12.35 4.39
CA LEU A 154 -9.49 12.09 5.52
C LEU A 154 -10.84 11.59 5.00
N LEU A 155 -11.23 10.38 5.38
CA LEU A 155 -12.57 9.83 5.16
C LEU A 155 -13.43 10.07 6.39
N TYR A 156 -14.63 10.60 6.22
CA TYR A 156 -15.57 10.81 7.30
C TYR A 156 -16.99 10.38 6.95
N ASN A 157 -17.76 10.00 7.99
CA ASN A 157 -19.15 9.57 7.88
C ASN A 157 -20.09 10.74 8.24
N LYS A 158 -20.75 11.32 7.24
CA LYS A 158 -21.68 12.45 7.38
C LYS A 158 -22.81 12.18 8.36
N ALA A 159 -23.39 10.97 8.33
CA ALA A 159 -24.51 10.62 9.20
C ALA A 159 -24.09 10.63 10.69
N LEU A 160 -22.88 10.19 11.01
CA LEU A 160 -22.35 10.25 12.38
C LEU A 160 -22.03 11.69 12.79
N PHE A 161 -21.47 12.51 11.89
CA PHE A 161 -21.24 13.94 12.16
C PHE A 161 -22.53 14.66 12.47
N ASP A 162 -23.58 14.46 11.64
CA ASP A 162 -24.91 15.05 11.85
C ASP A 162 -25.52 14.56 13.18
N GLN A 163 -25.41 13.27 13.48
CA GLN A 163 -25.95 12.67 14.70
C GLN A 163 -25.38 13.29 15.98
N TYR A 164 -24.09 13.63 15.97
CA TYR A 164 -23.40 14.20 17.14
C TYR A 164 -23.23 15.71 17.04
N GLY A 165 -23.76 16.36 16.00
CA GLY A 165 -23.73 17.81 15.84
C GLY A 165 -22.34 18.38 15.60
N VAL A 166 -21.46 17.62 14.96
CA VAL A 166 -20.09 18.03 14.60
C VAL A 166 -20.09 18.61 13.18
N ALA A 167 -19.41 19.73 12.98
CA ALA A 167 -19.25 20.32 11.66
C ALA A 167 -18.37 19.44 10.76
N TYR A 168 -18.69 19.38 9.47
CA TYR A 168 -17.90 18.62 8.51
C TYR A 168 -16.48 19.19 8.35
N PRO A 169 -15.47 18.33 8.07
CA PRO A 169 -14.13 18.77 7.75
C PRO A 169 -14.10 19.77 6.60
N THR A 170 -13.26 20.79 6.72
CA THR A 170 -12.97 21.78 5.68
C THR A 170 -11.48 21.77 5.35
N SER A 171 -11.07 22.49 4.31
CA SER A 171 -9.65 22.67 3.97
C SER A 171 -8.83 23.36 5.07
N ASP A 172 -9.51 24.04 6.02
CA ASP A 172 -8.85 24.77 7.10
C ASP A 172 -8.75 23.95 8.40
N TRP A 173 -9.13 22.66 8.37
CA TRP A 173 -9.01 21.81 9.55
C TRP A 173 -7.55 21.55 9.93
N THR A 174 -7.29 21.74 11.21
CA THR A 174 -6.06 21.32 11.86
C THR A 174 -6.19 19.91 12.48
N TRP A 175 -5.08 19.30 12.86
CA TRP A 175 -5.11 18.06 13.63
C TRP A 175 -5.78 18.22 15.01
N ASP A 176 -5.73 19.43 15.60
CA ASP A 176 -6.49 19.74 16.82
C ASP A 176 -7.99 19.80 16.57
N ASP A 177 -8.45 20.30 15.40
CA ASP A 177 -9.88 20.25 15.02
C ASP A 177 -10.36 18.81 14.86
N MET A 178 -9.55 17.96 14.22
CA MET A 178 -9.86 16.53 14.11
C MET A 178 -9.94 15.86 15.50
N TYR A 179 -9.03 16.21 16.40
CA TYR A 179 -9.03 15.70 17.78
C TYR A 179 -10.33 16.10 18.51
N GLU A 180 -10.73 17.36 18.48
CA GLU A 180 -11.93 17.85 19.16
C GLU A 180 -13.21 17.25 18.55
N ALA A 181 -13.26 17.09 17.22
CA ALA A 181 -14.35 16.38 16.54
C ALA A 181 -14.44 14.91 16.99
N ALA A 182 -13.30 14.21 16.98
CA ALA A 182 -13.23 12.81 17.41
C ALA A 182 -13.65 12.64 18.87
N LYS A 183 -13.17 13.52 19.74
CA LYS A 183 -13.55 13.54 21.16
C LYS A 183 -15.04 13.75 21.35
N THR A 184 -15.63 14.73 20.67
CA THR A 184 -17.07 15.04 20.74
C THR A 184 -17.91 13.82 20.36
N ILE A 185 -17.56 13.11 19.29
CA ILE A 185 -18.29 11.92 18.85
C ILE A 185 -18.12 10.76 19.85
N THR A 186 -16.89 10.49 20.30
CA THR A 186 -16.61 9.40 21.23
C THR A 186 -17.34 9.60 22.56
N GLU A 187 -17.26 10.81 23.15
CA GLU A 187 -17.93 11.14 24.41
C GLU A 187 -19.46 11.19 24.21
N GLY A 188 -19.95 11.78 23.12
CA GLY A 188 -21.39 11.89 22.80
C GLY A 188 -22.05 10.53 22.58
N SER A 189 -21.30 9.53 22.11
CA SER A 189 -21.79 8.15 21.94
C SER A 189 -21.65 7.29 23.20
N ASN A 190 -21.05 7.79 24.29
CA ASN A 190 -20.62 7.02 25.46
C ASN A 190 -19.67 5.86 25.09
N GLY A 191 -18.87 6.00 24.03
CA GLY A 191 -17.93 4.99 23.54
C GLY A 191 -18.53 3.90 22.65
N ASP A 192 -19.80 4.01 22.25
CA ASP A 192 -20.42 3.09 21.30
C ASP A 192 -19.91 3.28 19.86
N VAL A 193 -19.47 4.51 19.55
CA VAL A 193 -18.84 4.94 18.30
C VAL A 193 -17.54 5.67 18.64
N TYR A 194 -16.47 5.29 17.99
CA TYR A 194 -15.19 6.01 18.11
C TYR A 194 -15.21 7.21 17.14
N GLY A 195 -14.72 8.36 17.59
CA GLY A 195 -14.65 9.53 16.72
C GLY A 195 -13.67 9.34 15.56
N MET A 196 -12.59 8.56 15.80
CA MET A 196 -11.64 8.19 14.74
C MET A 196 -11.03 6.82 15.00
N ALA A 197 -10.46 6.21 13.97
CA ALA A 197 -9.57 5.06 14.10
C ALA A 197 -8.31 5.29 13.26
N MET A 198 -7.15 4.90 13.79
CA MET A 198 -5.87 5.01 13.08
C MET A 198 -5.22 3.64 13.00
N ASN A 199 -4.82 3.25 11.80
CA ASN A 199 -3.98 2.08 11.60
C ASN A 199 -2.53 2.41 11.93
N THR A 200 -2.05 1.98 13.10
CA THR A 200 -0.67 2.24 13.52
C THR A 200 0.34 1.26 12.92
N SER A 201 -0.10 0.19 12.26
CA SER A 201 0.75 -0.77 11.56
C SER A 201 0.96 -0.43 10.08
N ASN A 202 -0.03 0.20 9.44
CA ASN A 202 0.17 0.80 8.11
C ASN A 202 0.54 2.29 8.29
N ASN A 203 1.80 2.56 8.17
CA ASN A 203 2.34 3.86 8.52
C ASN A 203 1.98 4.95 7.50
N GLN A 204 1.80 4.58 6.22
CA GLN A 204 1.57 5.50 5.11
C GLN A 204 0.24 6.24 5.22
N ASP A 205 -0.86 5.54 5.52
CA ASP A 205 -2.19 6.12 5.72
C ASP A 205 -2.43 6.58 7.16
N GLY A 206 -1.52 6.23 8.08
CA GLY A 206 -1.58 6.56 9.49
C GLY A 206 -0.68 7.75 9.87
N TRP A 207 0.24 7.47 10.77
CA TRP A 207 0.98 8.48 11.54
C TRP A 207 2.16 9.15 10.82
N TYR A 208 2.64 8.63 9.69
CA TYR A 208 3.75 9.26 8.96
C TYR A 208 3.43 10.70 8.56
N ASN A 209 2.21 10.95 8.06
CA ASN A 209 1.78 12.28 7.64
C ASN A 209 1.94 13.31 8.76
N LEU A 210 1.52 12.96 9.99
CA LEU A 210 1.64 13.85 11.14
C LEU A 210 3.09 14.19 11.47
N VAL A 211 4.03 13.24 11.35
CA VAL A 211 5.45 13.51 11.63
C VAL A 211 6.00 14.54 10.65
N TYR A 212 5.65 14.42 9.36
CA TYR A 212 6.09 15.37 8.34
C TYR A 212 5.40 16.73 8.49
N ASP A 213 4.11 16.77 8.83
CA ASP A 213 3.37 18.02 9.08
C ASP A 213 3.97 18.85 10.22
N TYR A 214 4.58 18.20 11.21
CA TYR A 214 5.29 18.88 12.30
C TYR A 214 6.75 19.17 11.99
N GLY A 215 7.23 18.90 10.77
CA GLY A 215 8.57 19.27 10.30
C GLY A 215 9.67 18.27 10.60
N ALA A 216 9.34 17.00 10.93
CA ALA A 216 10.33 15.95 11.08
C ALA A 216 10.23 14.94 9.92
N GLU A 217 11.27 14.13 9.75
CA GLU A 217 11.38 13.13 8.69
C GLU A 217 11.58 11.73 9.30
N ILE A 218 10.80 10.77 8.85
CA ILE A 218 11.01 9.35 9.18
C ILE A 218 12.29 8.85 8.52
N ILE A 219 12.45 9.11 7.24
CA ILE A 219 13.68 8.90 6.48
C ILE A 219 13.89 10.15 5.64
N ASN A 220 15.08 10.71 5.66
CA ASN A 220 15.43 11.88 4.85
C ASN A 220 15.58 11.51 3.36
N ASP A 221 15.57 12.51 2.47
CA ASP A 221 15.67 12.34 1.01
C ASP A 221 16.95 11.59 0.57
N ALA A 222 18.00 11.67 1.37
CA ALA A 222 19.26 10.95 1.11
C ALA A 222 19.20 9.46 1.54
N HIS A 223 18.10 9.01 2.12
CA HIS A 223 17.86 7.67 2.68
C HIS A 223 18.91 7.21 3.69
N ASN A 224 19.50 8.14 4.44
CA ASN A 224 20.62 7.87 5.34
C ASN A 224 20.44 8.43 6.76
N GLY A 225 19.26 8.91 7.13
CA GLY A 225 18.99 9.45 8.45
C GLY A 225 17.50 9.66 8.73
N THR A 226 17.20 9.98 9.98
CA THR A 226 15.87 10.26 10.50
C THR A 226 15.93 11.42 11.50
N THR A 227 14.83 12.15 11.65
CA THR A 227 14.68 13.18 12.67
C THR A 227 13.50 12.93 13.61
N ILE A 228 12.97 11.69 13.64
CA ILE A 228 11.80 11.31 14.47
C ILE A 228 12.03 11.55 15.97
N GLY A 229 13.26 11.51 16.45
CA GLY A 229 13.64 11.81 17.83
C GLY A 229 13.79 13.30 18.14
N SER A 230 13.69 14.20 17.14
CA SER A 230 13.77 15.65 17.34
C SER A 230 12.59 16.21 18.14
N ALA A 231 12.61 17.51 18.42
CA ALA A 231 11.48 18.19 19.06
C ALA A 231 10.24 18.18 18.16
N GLU A 232 10.42 18.37 16.86
CA GLU A 232 9.38 18.35 15.83
C GLU A 232 8.78 16.95 15.69
N GLY A 233 9.62 15.91 15.61
CA GLY A 233 9.14 14.52 15.56
C GLY A 233 8.35 14.11 16.81
N LYS A 234 8.83 14.52 17.99
CA LYS A 234 8.09 14.32 19.24
C LYS A 234 6.77 15.08 19.28
N ALA A 235 6.69 16.29 18.69
CA ALA A 235 5.46 17.05 18.60
C ALA A 235 4.42 16.37 17.69
N GLY A 236 4.83 15.88 16.52
CA GLY A 236 3.95 15.09 15.63
C GLY A 236 3.45 13.81 16.30
N MET A 237 4.34 13.06 16.95
CA MET A 237 3.97 11.83 17.66
C MET A 237 3.12 12.09 18.93
N GLU A 238 3.23 13.25 19.56
CA GLU A 238 2.35 13.66 20.64
C GLU A 238 0.92 13.91 20.11
N MET A 239 0.77 14.48 18.91
CA MET A 239 -0.55 14.62 18.28
C MET A 239 -1.14 13.24 17.93
N VAL A 240 -0.33 12.32 17.39
CA VAL A 240 -0.76 10.92 17.19
C VAL A 240 -1.28 10.33 18.51
N ARG A 241 -0.51 10.46 19.59
CA ARG A 241 -0.91 10.01 20.93
C ARG A 241 -2.25 10.62 21.39
N LYS A 242 -2.43 11.93 21.22
CA LYS A 242 -3.69 12.63 21.55
C LYS A 242 -4.86 12.01 20.79
N LEU A 243 -4.74 11.84 19.49
CA LEU A 243 -5.76 11.21 18.65
C LEU A 243 -6.12 9.79 19.11
N LEU A 244 -5.13 9.00 19.49
CA LEU A 244 -5.36 7.64 20.02
C LEU A 244 -6.09 7.64 21.37
N THR A 245 -6.04 8.71 22.17
CA THR A 245 -6.79 8.79 23.44
C THR A 245 -8.30 8.92 23.25
N VAL A 246 -8.73 9.41 22.10
CA VAL A 246 -10.15 9.64 21.74
C VAL A 246 -10.63 8.72 20.64
N GLY A 247 -9.71 7.94 20.04
CA GLY A 247 -9.98 7.02 18.96
C GLY A 247 -10.26 5.58 19.41
N ALA A 248 -10.44 4.70 18.44
CA ALA A 248 -10.57 3.26 18.68
C ALA A 248 -9.30 2.70 19.34
N PRO A 249 -9.42 1.89 20.40
CA PRO A 249 -8.26 1.19 20.99
C PRO A 249 -7.51 0.36 19.94
N GLN A 250 -6.18 0.32 20.03
CA GLN A 250 -5.38 -0.41 19.04
C GLN A 250 -5.64 -1.92 19.03
N SER A 251 -6.11 -2.50 20.16
CA SER A 251 -6.57 -3.88 20.19
C SER A 251 -7.81 -4.11 19.33
N VAL A 252 -8.73 -3.14 19.27
CA VAL A 252 -9.94 -3.19 18.43
C VAL A 252 -9.56 -3.00 16.96
N VAL A 253 -8.65 -2.06 16.68
CA VAL A 253 -8.13 -1.83 15.33
C VAL A 253 -7.40 -3.07 14.79
N ALA A 254 -6.56 -3.71 15.60
CA ALA A 254 -5.83 -4.92 15.21
C ALA A 254 -6.76 -6.13 14.94
N GLU A 255 -7.90 -6.22 15.64
CA GLU A 255 -8.89 -7.31 15.45
C GLU A 255 -9.79 -7.07 14.22
N THR A 256 -10.23 -5.82 14.02
CA THR A 256 -11.31 -5.50 13.08
C THR A 256 -10.83 -4.79 11.82
N GLY A 257 -9.77 -4.01 11.91
CA GLY A 257 -9.30 -3.08 10.86
C GLY A 257 -10.06 -1.76 10.83
N THR A 258 -9.38 -0.68 10.45
CA THR A 258 -9.96 0.68 10.39
C THR A 258 -11.11 0.77 9.39
N ASP A 259 -10.95 0.15 8.21
CA ASP A 259 -11.94 0.17 7.13
C ASP A 259 -13.24 -0.53 7.53
N SER A 260 -13.13 -1.70 8.17
CA SER A 260 -14.29 -2.44 8.68
C SER A 260 -15.01 -1.69 9.81
N LEU A 261 -14.25 -1.04 10.69
CA LEU A 261 -14.83 -0.17 11.73
C LEU A 261 -15.59 1.00 11.10
N PHE A 262 -15.03 1.62 10.06
CA PHE A 262 -15.67 2.72 9.36
C PHE A 262 -16.94 2.26 8.60
N MET A 263 -16.85 1.21 7.79
CA MET A 263 -17.97 0.69 7.01
C MET A 263 -19.12 0.17 7.90
N SER A 264 -18.83 -0.28 9.13
CA SER A 264 -19.84 -0.67 10.11
C SER A 264 -20.33 0.48 10.99
N ALA A 265 -19.99 1.74 10.67
CA ALA A 265 -20.32 2.93 11.44
C ALA A 265 -19.88 2.87 12.92
N LYS A 266 -18.80 2.14 13.20
CA LYS A 266 -18.18 2.07 14.53
C LYS A 266 -17.09 3.12 14.73
N THR A 267 -16.64 3.76 13.67
CA THR A 267 -15.80 4.95 13.73
C THR A 267 -16.30 6.01 12.75
N ALA A 268 -16.16 7.28 13.11
CA ALA A 268 -16.64 8.40 12.32
C ALA A 268 -15.61 8.93 11.32
N MET A 269 -14.33 8.73 11.59
CA MET A 269 -13.20 9.19 10.75
C MET A 269 -12.08 8.16 10.68
N ILE A 270 -11.44 8.08 9.52
CA ILE A 270 -10.16 7.42 9.30
C ILE A 270 -9.34 8.21 8.28
N THR A 271 -8.03 8.12 8.33
CA THR A 271 -7.17 8.52 7.20
C THR A 271 -6.98 7.31 6.29
N GLN A 272 -7.01 7.51 4.96
CA GLN A 272 -6.92 6.40 4.04
C GLN A 272 -6.36 6.85 2.68
N GLY A 273 -5.77 5.92 1.94
CA GLY A 273 -5.20 6.18 0.63
C GLY A 273 -6.19 6.04 -0.53
N SER A 274 -5.84 6.67 -1.64
CA SER A 274 -6.65 6.66 -2.86
C SER A 274 -6.95 5.26 -3.42
N TRP A 275 -6.12 4.26 -3.10
CA TRP A 275 -6.33 2.85 -3.50
C TRP A 275 -7.60 2.22 -2.93
N MET A 276 -8.16 2.78 -1.84
CA MET A 276 -9.35 2.25 -1.17
C MET A 276 -10.66 2.89 -1.63
N ILE A 277 -10.62 3.92 -2.48
CA ILE A 277 -11.83 4.64 -2.92
C ILE A 277 -12.88 3.68 -3.48
N ASN A 278 -12.48 2.75 -4.34
CA ASN A 278 -13.42 1.80 -4.95
C ASN A 278 -14.13 0.93 -3.91
N ALA A 279 -13.44 0.49 -2.85
CA ALA A 279 -14.03 -0.28 -1.77
C ALA A 279 -15.10 0.52 -1.02
N PHE A 280 -14.81 1.79 -0.68
CA PHE A 280 -15.78 2.66 -0.02
C PHE A 280 -16.92 3.09 -0.93
N TYR A 281 -16.66 3.34 -2.22
CA TYR A 281 -17.68 3.69 -3.20
C TYR A 281 -18.70 2.57 -3.42
N THR A 282 -18.30 1.31 -3.32
CA THR A 282 -19.17 0.15 -3.49
C THR A 282 -19.78 -0.37 -2.19
N ALA A 283 -19.47 0.24 -1.05
CA ALA A 283 -19.99 -0.14 0.25
C ALA A 283 -21.49 0.21 0.38
N GLU A 284 -22.22 -0.49 1.25
CA GLU A 284 -23.67 -0.36 1.43
C GLU A 284 -24.10 1.07 1.80
N HIS A 285 -23.29 1.76 2.62
CA HIS A 285 -23.60 3.10 3.14
C HIS A 285 -22.76 4.21 2.49
N HIS A 286 -22.28 3.99 1.25
CA HIS A 286 -21.37 4.93 0.59
C HIS A 286 -21.93 6.36 0.43
N ASP A 287 -23.27 6.54 0.39
CA ASP A 287 -23.91 7.85 0.35
C ASP A 287 -23.62 8.72 1.59
N ASP A 288 -23.31 8.09 2.73
CA ASP A 288 -22.94 8.77 3.97
C ASP A 288 -21.45 9.15 4.03
N TYR A 289 -20.65 8.68 3.10
CA TYR A 289 -19.19 8.87 3.11
C TYR A 289 -18.80 10.12 2.35
N ALA A 290 -17.76 10.79 2.84
CA ALA A 290 -17.14 11.89 2.13
C ALA A 290 -15.65 11.97 2.45
N TRP A 291 -14.89 12.50 1.49
CA TRP A 291 -13.46 12.72 1.60
C TRP A 291 -13.18 14.19 1.83
N ALA A 292 -12.16 14.47 2.61
CA ALA A 292 -11.59 15.80 2.83
C ALA A 292 -10.06 15.71 2.76
N LEU A 293 -9.41 16.85 2.56
CA LEU A 293 -7.97 16.95 2.72
C LEU A 293 -7.55 16.49 4.11
N LEU A 294 -6.33 15.95 4.25
CA LEU A 294 -5.75 15.75 5.57
C LEU A 294 -5.76 17.07 6.34
N PRO A 295 -5.98 17.03 7.65
CA PRO A 295 -5.74 18.20 8.49
C PRO A 295 -4.29 18.67 8.39
N TYR A 296 -3.99 19.89 8.80
CA TYR A 296 -2.64 20.43 8.83
C TYR A 296 -2.16 20.68 10.26
N ALA A 297 -0.86 20.82 10.45
CA ALA A 297 -0.28 21.21 11.71
C ALA A 297 -0.05 22.74 11.73
N ASP A 298 -0.86 23.48 12.49
CA ASP A 298 -0.64 24.93 12.69
C ASP A 298 0.52 25.15 13.68
N VAL A 299 1.76 24.85 13.21
CA VAL A 299 2.95 24.88 14.08
C VAL A 299 3.34 26.29 14.52
N ASN A 300 2.96 27.30 13.75
CA ASN A 300 3.28 28.71 14.03
C ASN A 300 2.12 29.47 14.69
N GLY A 301 0.92 28.87 14.82
CA GLY A 301 -0.26 29.40 15.49
C GLY A 301 -0.93 30.58 14.76
N ASN A 302 -0.78 30.68 13.44
CA ASN A 302 -1.33 31.77 12.64
C ASN A 302 -2.76 31.49 12.09
N GLY A 303 -3.26 30.26 12.27
CA GLY A 303 -4.58 29.82 11.82
C GLY A 303 -4.69 29.67 10.30
N LYS A 304 -3.58 29.38 9.61
CA LYS A 304 -3.52 29.15 8.17
C LYS A 304 -2.60 27.98 7.90
N CYS A 305 -2.92 27.23 6.84
CA CYS A 305 -2.02 26.20 6.35
C CYS A 305 -0.91 26.85 5.50
N ASP A 306 0.29 26.90 6.04
CA ASP A 306 1.48 27.35 5.33
C ASP A 306 2.19 26.15 4.65
N SER A 307 3.13 26.42 3.72
CA SER A 307 3.96 25.35 3.14
C SER A 307 4.76 24.64 4.24
N GLY A 308 4.77 23.31 4.22
CA GLY A 308 5.42 22.48 5.23
C GLY A 308 4.56 22.16 6.44
N GLU A 309 3.27 22.53 6.45
CA GLU A 309 2.33 22.23 7.55
C GLU A 309 1.24 21.21 7.16
N ARG A 310 1.10 20.88 5.88
CA ARG A 310 0.26 19.80 5.38
C ARG A 310 1.01 18.98 4.35
N TYR A 311 1.35 17.77 4.72
CA TYR A 311 1.93 16.79 3.82
C TYR A 311 0.94 15.67 3.52
N SER A 312 1.09 15.08 2.34
CA SER A 312 0.55 13.75 2.06
C SER A 312 1.69 12.82 1.70
N ALA A 313 1.70 11.65 2.32
CA ALA A 313 2.54 10.58 1.82
C ALA A 313 2.09 10.24 0.39
N TYR A 314 3.05 10.20 -0.54
CA TYR A 314 2.80 9.58 -1.83
C TYR A 314 3.67 8.34 -2.01
N ASN A 315 3.14 7.37 -2.69
CA ASN A 315 3.81 6.13 -3.04
C ASN A 315 3.26 5.67 -4.39
N GLY A 316 3.78 4.62 -4.93
CA GLY A 316 3.26 4.00 -6.14
C GLY A 316 3.81 2.59 -6.27
N LEU A 317 2.95 1.69 -6.73
CA LEU A 317 3.35 0.33 -7.04
C LEU A 317 4.08 0.28 -8.37
N GLY A 318 4.90 -0.75 -8.53
CA GLY A 318 5.54 -1.07 -9.80
C GLY A 318 5.02 -2.38 -10.37
N TRP A 319 4.91 -2.45 -11.68
CA TRP A 319 4.80 -3.70 -12.39
C TRP A 319 6.20 -4.24 -12.68
N ALA A 320 6.54 -5.37 -12.10
CA ALA A 320 7.81 -6.08 -12.31
C ALA A 320 7.58 -7.43 -12.98
N ALA A 321 8.62 -7.95 -13.61
CA ALA A 321 8.65 -9.31 -14.11
C ALA A 321 9.75 -10.11 -13.41
N SER A 322 9.52 -11.42 -13.28
CA SER A 322 10.54 -12.36 -12.78
C SER A 322 11.70 -12.49 -13.75
N ALA A 323 12.93 -12.46 -13.26
CA ALA A 323 14.10 -12.80 -14.06
C ALA A 323 14.07 -14.26 -14.55
N ALA A 324 13.31 -15.14 -13.88
CA ALA A 324 13.16 -16.55 -14.21
C ALA A 324 11.99 -16.84 -15.17
N THR A 325 11.20 -15.82 -15.58
CA THR A 325 10.07 -16.03 -16.52
C THR A 325 10.56 -16.70 -17.81
N LYS A 326 9.73 -17.59 -18.35
CA LYS A 326 10.00 -18.25 -19.63
C LYS A 326 9.55 -17.42 -20.84
N ASN A 327 8.83 -16.33 -20.59
CA ASN A 327 8.23 -15.47 -21.61
C ASN A 327 8.59 -13.98 -21.34
N PRO A 328 9.87 -13.60 -21.27
CA PRO A 328 10.27 -12.24 -20.86
C PRO A 328 9.74 -11.16 -21.82
N ASP A 329 9.72 -11.41 -23.12
CA ASP A 329 9.21 -10.45 -24.10
C ASP A 329 7.70 -10.21 -23.93
N ALA A 330 6.93 -11.26 -23.67
CA ALA A 330 5.50 -11.14 -23.43
C ALA A 330 5.22 -10.47 -22.07
N ALA A 331 5.99 -10.80 -21.04
CA ALA A 331 5.89 -10.18 -19.72
C ALA A 331 6.16 -8.67 -19.80
N TYR A 332 7.24 -8.26 -20.49
CA TYR A 332 7.50 -6.84 -20.71
C TYR A 332 6.40 -6.17 -21.54
N SER A 333 5.94 -6.79 -22.63
CA SER A 333 4.88 -6.23 -23.48
C SER A 333 3.59 -5.98 -22.67
N LEU A 334 3.24 -6.86 -21.74
CA LEU A 334 2.11 -6.65 -20.85
C LEU A 334 2.35 -5.50 -19.87
N ILE A 335 3.53 -5.44 -19.25
CA ILE A 335 3.93 -4.35 -18.36
C ILE A 335 3.89 -3.01 -19.10
N SER A 336 4.46 -2.96 -20.30
CA SER A 336 4.42 -1.77 -21.15
C SER A 336 2.99 -1.33 -21.44
N TYR A 337 2.09 -2.27 -21.76
CA TYR A 337 0.69 -1.94 -22.01
C TYR A 337 0.00 -1.34 -20.78
N PHE A 338 0.15 -1.96 -19.61
CA PHE A 338 -0.38 -1.41 -18.35
C PHE A 338 0.17 -0.02 -18.02
N CYS A 339 1.45 0.22 -18.33
CA CYS A 339 2.13 1.47 -17.98
C CYS A 339 2.07 2.51 -19.11
N SER A 340 1.67 2.15 -20.33
CA SER A 340 1.48 3.12 -21.43
C SER A 340 0.41 4.16 -21.05
N LYS A 341 0.41 5.30 -21.76
CA LYS A 341 -0.62 6.32 -21.54
C LYS A 341 -2.05 5.77 -21.69
N GLU A 342 -2.26 4.88 -22.67
CA GLU A 342 -3.56 4.23 -22.89
C GLU A 342 -3.95 3.34 -21.70
N GLY A 343 -3.04 2.48 -21.25
CA GLY A 343 -3.27 1.58 -20.09
C GLY A 343 -3.48 2.37 -18.80
N GLN A 344 -2.72 3.43 -18.56
CA GLN A 344 -2.84 4.28 -17.39
C GLN A 344 -4.16 5.07 -17.36
N LEU A 345 -4.60 5.62 -18.51
CA LEU A 345 -5.92 6.22 -18.64
C LEU A 345 -7.03 5.18 -18.40
N ARG A 346 -6.88 4.01 -19.02
CA ARG A 346 -7.86 2.94 -18.87
C ARG A 346 -8.02 2.45 -17.43
N GLN A 347 -6.89 2.33 -16.71
CA GLN A 347 -6.88 2.02 -15.28
C GLN A 347 -7.66 3.07 -14.47
N SER A 348 -7.40 4.36 -14.73
CA SER A 348 -8.08 5.47 -14.07
C SER A 348 -9.57 5.52 -14.40
N GLU A 349 -9.97 5.39 -15.68
CA GLU A 349 -11.38 5.35 -16.13
C GLU A 349 -12.18 4.20 -15.50
N LEU A 350 -11.54 3.07 -15.24
CA LEU A 350 -12.16 1.91 -14.59
C LEU A 350 -12.22 2.04 -13.06
N GLY A 351 -11.71 3.15 -12.50
CA GLY A 351 -11.67 3.36 -11.05
C GLY A 351 -10.77 2.37 -10.32
N VAL A 352 -9.72 1.87 -10.98
CA VAL A 352 -8.77 0.94 -10.36
C VAL A 352 -7.90 1.68 -9.35
N THR A 353 -7.08 2.63 -9.82
CA THR A 353 -6.30 3.57 -9.00
C THR A 353 -5.95 4.81 -9.84
N MET A 354 -5.44 5.85 -9.22
CA MET A 354 -4.79 6.94 -9.94
C MET A 354 -3.58 6.40 -10.70
N GLY A 355 -3.43 6.76 -11.97
CA GLY A 355 -2.32 6.26 -12.78
C GLY A 355 -0.97 6.85 -12.34
N GLY A 356 0.11 6.09 -12.45
CA GLY A 356 1.48 6.53 -12.14
C GLY A 356 2.07 7.56 -13.11
N MET A 357 1.37 7.82 -14.23
CA MET A 357 1.75 8.82 -15.22
C MET A 357 1.13 10.18 -14.86
N LYS A 358 1.90 11.24 -14.96
CA LYS A 358 1.43 12.61 -14.71
C LYS A 358 0.27 12.99 -15.65
N GLY A 359 -0.77 13.64 -15.11
CA GLY A 359 -1.89 14.18 -15.88
C GLY A 359 -2.96 13.16 -16.29
N VAL A 360 -3.00 11.98 -15.64
CA VAL A 360 -4.08 10.99 -15.84
C VAL A 360 -5.04 10.88 -14.64
N SER A 361 -4.71 11.51 -13.52
CA SER A 361 -5.49 11.43 -12.26
C SER A 361 -6.92 11.98 -12.38
N GLU A 362 -7.14 13.00 -13.25
CA GLU A 362 -8.50 13.55 -13.48
C GLU A 362 -9.49 12.50 -14.02
N ALA A 363 -9.00 11.53 -14.81
CA ALA A 363 -9.86 10.46 -15.32
C ALA A 363 -10.35 9.55 -14.18
N PHE A 364 -9.54 9.37 -13.15
CA PHE A 364 -9.90 8.59 -11.96
C PHE A 364 -11.02 9.25 -11.16
N ALA A 365 -11.00 10.57 -11.00
CA ALA A 365 -12.05 11.31 -10.30
C ALA A 365 -13.43 11.10 -10.95
N ASN A 366 -13.49 10.97 -12.27
CA ASN A 366 -14.74 10.77 -13.01
C ASN A 366 -15.31 9.35 -12.88
N ALA A 367 -14.54 8.40 -12.33
CA ALA A 367 -14.98 7.01 -12.17
C ALA A 367 -15.97 6.81 -11.00
N PHE A 368 -16.15 7.81 -10.12
CA PHE A 368 -16.95 7.71 -8.90
C PHE A 368 -18.08 8.76 -8.85
N PRO A 369 -19.11 8.66 -9.75
CA PRO A 369 -20.22 9.63 -9.78
C PRO A 369 -20.91 9.77 -8.42
N GLY A 370 -21.02 10.99 -7.91
CA GLY A 370 -21.67 11.28 -6.62
C GLY A 370 -20.76 11.24 -5.41
N MET A 371 -19.54 10.74 -5.54
CA MET A 371 -18.49 10.81 -4.50
C MET A 371 -17.40 11.78 -4.97
N ASP A 372 -17.14 12.82 -4.19
CA ASP A 372 -16.05 13.75 -4.47
C ASP A 372 -14.73 13.15 -3.99
N VAL A 373 -13.85 12.81 -4.92
CA VAL A 373 -12.51 12.29 -4.66
C VAL A 373 -11.42 13.30 -5.00
N SER A 374 -11.81 14.56 -5.30
CA SER A 374 -10.87 15.64 -5.59
C SER A 374 -9.83 15.88 -4.49
N PRO A 375 -10.07 15.61 -3.18
CA PRO A 375 -9.05 15.78 -2.15
C PRO A 375 -7.75 14.99 -2.42
N PHE A 376 -7.83 13.82 -3.06
CA PHE A 376 -6.64 13.05 -3.41
C PHE A 376 -5.82 13.68 -4.53
N ILE A 377 -6.48 14.30 -5.52
CA ILE A 377 -5.83 15.01 -6.63
C ILE A 377 -5.31 16.36 -6.15
N GLU A 378 -6.08 17.06 -5.31
CA GLU A 378 -5.66 18.32 -4.72
C GLU A 378 -4.42 18.14 -3.84
N ALA A 379 -4.30 17.01 -3.13
CA ALA A 379 -3.12 16.67 -2.37
C ALA A 379 -1.83 16.64 -3.22
N GLU A 380 -1.91 16.36 -4.53
CA GLU A 380 -0.75 16.45 -5.45
C GLU A 380 -0.19 17.87 -5.58
N SER A 381 -0.96 18.91 -5.22
CA SER A 381 -0.55 20.32 -5.28
C SER A 381 0.02 20.86 -3.96
N TYR A 382 -0.03 20.07 -2.89
CA TYR A 382 0.55 20.39 -1.58
C TYR A 382 1.96 19.82 -1.43
N ASP A 383 2.51 19.94 -0.20
CA ASP A 383 3.79 19.33 0.09
C ASP A 383 3.63 17.80 0.15
N LEU A 384 4.32 17.10 -0.74
CA LEU A 384 4.34 15.65 -0.79
C LEU A 384 5.66 15.14 -0.21
N PHE A 385 5.61 14.06 0.54
CA PHE A 385 6.82 13.28 0.83
C PHE A 385 6.67 11.86 0.27
N PHE A 386 7.75 11.33 -0.30
CA PHE A 386 7.74 9.95 -0.75
C PHE A 386 7.70 9.01 0.45
N ARG A 387 6.89 7.94 0.37
CA ARG A 387 6.83 6.95 1.46
C ARG A 387 8.24 6.54 1.88
N PRO A 388 8.61 6.74 3.15
CA PRO A 388 9.95 6.47 3.63
C PRO A 388 10.38 5.03 3.35
N TYR A 389 11.57 4.86 2.80
CA TYR A 389 12.17 3.54 2.56
C TYR A 389 13.69 3.59 2.68
N THR A 390 14.28 2.44 2.95
CA THR A 390 15.72 2.17 2.86
C THR A 390 15.91 0.80 2.22
N ARG A 391 17.12 0.31 2.11
CA ARG A 391 17.37 -1.06 1.61
C ARG A 391 16.77 -2.14 2.51
N LYS A 392 16.58 -1.84 3.80
CA LYS A 392 16.04 -2.75 4.81
C LYS A 392 14.79 -2.17 5.49
N THR A 393 13.88 -1.61 4.71
CA THR A 393 12.67 -0.94 5.22
C THR A 393 11.91 -1.80 6.22
N THR A 394 11.61 -3.05 5.89
CA THR A 394 10.85 -3.94 6.78
C THR A 394 11.54 -4.16 8.12
N VAL A 395 12.87 -4.17 8.17
CA VAL A 395 13.62 -4.41 9.41
C VAL A 395 13.36 -3.32 10.45
N TRP A 396 13.41 -2.05 10.05
CA TRP A 396 13.15 -0.98 11.00
C TRP A 396 11.65 -0.74 11.21
N GLU A 397 10.80 -0.90 10.19
CA GLU A 397 9.34 -0.80 10.36
C GLU A 397 8.82 -1.84 11.35
N ASP A 398 9.22 -3.10 11.21
CA ASP A 398 8.85 -4.17 12.14
C ASP A 398 9.37 -3.89 13.57
N ALA A 399 10.61 -3.40 13.69
CA ALA A 399 11.18 -3.07 15.00
C ALA A 399 10.46 -1.89 15.68
N LEU A 400 9.96 -0.92 14.92
CA LEU A 400 9.14 0.16 15.45
C LEU A 400 7.82 -0.33 16.06
N GLN A 401 7.27 -1.44 15.57
CA GLN A 401 6.01 -2.05 16.06
C GLN A 401 6.21 -3.00 17.25
N GLN A 402 7.42 -3.09 17.81
CA GLN A 402 7.73 -3.95 18.97
C GLN A 402 7.90 -3.15 20.25
N THR A 403 8.01 -3.88 21.37
CA THR A 403 8.39 -3.29 22.67
C THR A 403 9.74 -2.57 22.56
N GLY A 404 9.78 -1.34 23.05
CA GLY A 404 10.94 -0.44 22.88
C GLY A 404 10.85 0.47 21.66
N GLY A 405 9.97 0.17 20.69
CA GLY A 405 9.49 1.08 19.67
C GLY A 405 8.16 1.71 20.09
N PHE A 406 7.17 1.69 19.22
CA PHE A 406 5.87 2.33 19.46
C PHE A 406 4.78 1.40 20.00
N LEU A 407 5.03 0.08 20.18
CA LEU A 407 4.01 -0.84 20.68
C LEU A 407 3.43 -0.39 22.04
N ASP A 408 4.32 -0.03 22.97
CA ASP A 408 3.88 0.33 24.34
C ASP A 408 3.04 1.61 24.36
N PRO A 409 3.45 2.75 23.69
CA PRO A 409 2.60 3.93 23.60
C PRO A 409 1.32 3.72 22.78
N TRP A 410 1.31 2.84 21.77
CA TRP A 410 0.08 2.48 21.06
C TRP A 410 -0.97 1.82 21.95
N GLN A 411 -0.52 0.96 22.88
CA GLN A 411 -1.39 0.26 23.82
C GLN A 411 -1.78 1.14 25.01
N ASN A 412 -0.97 2.15 25.35
CA ASN A 412 -1.15 3.00 26.52
C ASN A 412 -1.04 4.50 26.14
N PRO A 413 -1.92 5.01 25.27
CA PRO A 413 -1.81 6.38 24.76
C PRO A 413 -2.06 7.46 25.84
N SER A 414 -2.57 7.09 27.03
CA SER A 414 -2.72 8.00 28.17
C SER A 414 -1.39 8.40 28.82
N ASP A 415 -0.30 7.66 28.60
CA ASP A 415 1.02 7.95 29.15
C ASP A 415 1.91 8.67 28.11
N ALA A 416 1.98 9.99 28.21
CA ALA A 416 2.78 10.82 27.32
C ALA A 416 4.30 10.56 27.42
N ALA A 417 4.79 10.07 28.56
CA ALA A 417 6.23 9.80 28.75
C ALA A 417 6.67 8.58 27.91
N LEU A 418 5.79 7.63 27.69
CA LEU A 418 6.06 6.47 26.81
C LEU A 418 6.30 6.93 25.38
N MET A 419 5.48 7.85 24.85
CA MET A 419 5.62 8.33 23.48
C MET A 419 6.95 9.05 23.24
N ALA A 420 7.34 9.98 24.14
CA ALA A 420 8.61 10.70 24.02
C ALA A 420 9.82 9.74 24.06
N THR A 421 9.77 8.72 24.93
CA THR A 421 10.80 7.69 25.03
C THR A 421 10.85 6.82 23.76
N ALA A 422 9.70 6.47 23.21
CA ALA A 422 9.61 5.68 21.97
C ALA A 422 10.20 6.44 20.78
N CYS A 423 10.01 7.76 20.67
CA CYS A 423 10.65 8.57 19.64
C CYS A 423 12.19 8.54 19.72
N ASP A 424 12.75 8.65 20.93
CA ASP A 424 14.22 8.54 21.13
C ASP A 424 14.76 7.15 20.78
N ASN A 425 13.98 6.12 21.01
CA ASN A 425 14.31 4.76 20.63
C ASN A 425 14.15 4.52 19.12
N ALA A 426 13.07 5.04 18.53
CA ALA A 426 12.81 4.96 17.09
C ALA A 426 13.95 5.57 16.27
N GLN A 427 14.47 6.73 16.71
CA GLN A 427 15.66 7.34 16.13
C GLN A 427 16.82 6.33 16.05
N LYS A 428 17.12 5.65 17.15
CA LYS A 428 18.22 4.67 17.22
C LYS A 428 17.94 3.40 16.41
N ILE A 429 16.68 2.94 16.41
CA ILE A 429 16.26 1.75 15.63
C ILE A 429 16.53 2.01 14.16
N ILE A 430 16.08 3.16 13.63
CA ILE A 430 16.23 3.53 12.23
C ILE A 430 17.72 3.74 11.89
N GLU A 431 18.44 4.52 12.69
CA GLU A 431 19.88 4.78 12.48
C GLU A 431 20.71 3.47 12.47
N ASN A 432 20.42 2.54 13.38
CA ASN A 432 21.09 1.24 13.43
C ASN A 432 20.75 0.37 12.21
N ALA A 433 19.50 0.39 11.72
CA ALA A 433 19.12 -0.35 10.53
C ALA A 433 19.84 0.19 9.29
N ILE A 434 19.90 1.52 9.12
CA ILE A 434 20.62 2.18 8.03
C ILE A 434 22.12 1.85 8.11
N ALA A 435 22.73 1.93 9.29
CA ALA A 435 24.17 1.63 9.48
C ALA A 435 24.52 0.15 9.17
N ALA A 436 23.54 -0.75 9.15
CA ALA A 436 23.71 -2.18 8.85
C ALA A 436 23.42 -2.54 7.37
N GLU A 437 23.13 -1.56 6.51
CA GLU A 437 22.95 -1.70 5.06
C GLU A 437 24.29 -1.69 4.30
#